data_ac2844652b9e554c77094df779839cf2
#
_entry.id   ac2844652b9e554c77094df779839cf2
#
_cell.length_a   1.000
_cell.length_b   1.000
_cell.length_c   1.000
_cell.angle_alpha   90.00
_cell.angle_beta   90.00
_cell.angle_gamma   90.00
#
_symmetry.space_group_name_H-M   'P 1'
#
loop_
_entity.id
_entity.type
_entity.pdbx_description
1 polymer ?
#
loop_
_entity_poly.entity_id
_entity_poly.type
_entity_poly.pdbx_seq_one_letter_code
_entity_poly.pdbx_strand_id
1 'polypeptide(L)'
;MPTVSRRGFLELGAAGSGALALSGLGFDLTQARGVAQQLRIHGATESHSVCPYCAVGCSLVAYTRRQADGSVQLLQIEGDPDSPVNEGRLCPKGATAMQLATSARRVAQPLHRPAGATAWQPISWDAALDRIAANVKRARDATFVTEDANGNTVNRCEGIAFAGGAAFSNEEGYLAAKVMRALGVVHLEQQARV
;
A
#
# COMPACT_ATOMS: atom_id res chain seq x y z
N MET A 1 18.75 -27.05 -6.28
CA MET A 1 17.66 -27.96 -5.87
C MET A 1 16.66 -27.09 -5.12
N PRO A 2 15.38 -27.07 -5.47
CA PRO A 2 14.39 -26.31 -4.70
C PRO A 2 14.28 -26.89 -3.30
N THR A 3 14.48 -26.07 -2.28
CA THR A 3 14.32 -26.47 -0.88
C THR A 3 12.85 -26.40 -0.53
N VAL A 4 12.24 -27.55 -0.28
CA VAL A 4 10.87 -27.63 0.20
C VAL A 4 10.88 -27.28 1.69
N SER A 5 10.06 -26.30 2.12
CA SER A 5 9.91 -25.94 3.52
C SER A 5 9.28 -27.09 4.31
N ARG A 6 9.49 -27.14 5.65
CA ARG A 6 8.87 -28.16 6.52
C ARG A 6 7.34 -28.15 6.37
N ARG A 7 6.72 -27.00 6.24
CA ARG A 7 5.28 -26.83 6.01
C ARG A 7 4.88 -27.36 4.64
N GLY A 8 5.58 -27.00 3.57
CA GLY A 8 5.33 -27.52 2.23
C GLY A 8 5.50 -29.03 2.12
N PHE A 9 6.43 -29.62 2.90
CA PHE A 9 6.59 -31.09 2.99
C PHE A 9 5.38 -31.73 3.68
N LEU A 10 4.89 -31.14 4.78
CA LEU A 10 3.70 -31.65 5.49
C LEU A 10 2.42 -31.46 4.67
N GLU A 11 2.29 -30.35 3.95
CA GLU A 11 1.16 -30.08 3.04
C GLU A 11 1.14 -31.07 1.87
N LEU A 12 2.30 -31.35 1.26
CA LEU A 12 2.43 -32.37 0.20
C LEU A 12 2.14 -33.76 0.74
N GLY A 13 2.61 -34.11 1.94
CA GLY A 13 2.35 -35.37 2.60
C GLY A 13 0.87 -35.55 2.95
N ALA A 14 0.26 -34.54 3.54
CA ALA A 14 -1.16 -34.54 3.88
C ALA A 14 -2.05 -34.56 2.63
N ALA A 15 -1.72 -33.78 1.60
CA ALA A 15 -2.46 -33.78 0.33
C ALA A 15 -2.35 -35.13 -0.39
N GLY A 16 -1.17 -35.73 -0.40
CA GLY A 16 -0.93 -37.04 -1.04
C GLY A 16 -1.66 -38.18 -0.33
N SER A 17 -1.54 -38.25 1.00
CA SER A 17 -2.24 -39.28 1.80
C SER A 17 -3.75 -39.06 1.85
N GLY A 18 -4.21 -37.81 1.92
CA GLY A 18 -5.62 -37.47 1.86
C GLY A 18 -6.25 -37.81 0.50
N ALA A 19 -5.55 -37.54 -0.60
CA ALA A 19 -6.00 -37.88 -1.95
C ALA A 19 -6.11 -39.40 -2.16
N LEU A 20 -5.13 -40.19 -1.68
CA LEU A 20 -5.15 -41.63 -1.72
C LEU A 20 -6.29 -42.22 -0.84
N ALA A 21 -6.49 -41.66 0.34
CA ALA A 21 -7.59 -42.08 1.24
C ALA A 21 -8.95 -41.75 0.61
N LEU A 22 -9.14 -40.57 0.04
CA LEU A 22 -10.37 -40.15 -0.63
C LEU A 22 -10.67 -41.00 -1.88
N SER A 23 -9.65 -41.30 -2.70
CA SER A 23 -9.84 -42.17 -3.87
C SER A 23 -10.18 -43.60 -3.47
N GLY A 24 -9.60 -44.11 -2.37
CA GLY A 24 -9.93 -45.41 -1.78
C GLY A 24 -11.37 -45.51 -1.21
N LEU A 25 -11.97 -44.35 -0.85
CA LEU A 25 -13.36 -44.22 -0.45
C LEU A 25 -14.33 -43.97 -1.62
N GLY A 26 -13.84 -44.00 -2.88
CA GLY A 26 -14.66 -43.80 -4.08
C GLY A 26 -14.95 -42.36 -4.43
N PHE A 27 -14.24 -41.37 -3.85
CA PHE A 27 -14.38 -39.99 -4.24
C PHE A 27 -13.61 -39.69 -5.55
N ASP A 28 -14.31 -39.16 -6.55
CA ASP A 28 -13.71 -38.73 -7.80
C ASP A 28 -13.12 -37.32 -7.67
N LEU A 29 -11.79 -37.22 -7.64
CA LEU A 29 -11.06 -35.97 -7.56
C LEU A 29 -10.97 -35.21 -8.89
N THR A 30 -11.44 -35.80 -10.00
CA THR A 30 -11.40 -35.18 -11.33
C THR A 30 -12.28 -33.94 -11.38
N GLN A 31 -13.47 -33.99 -10.77
CA GLN A 31 -14.35 -32.84 -10.65
C GLN A 31 -13.73 -31.73 -9.81
N ALA A 32 -13.13 -32.06 -8.66
CA ALA A 32 -12.47 -31.09 -7.81
C ALA A 32 -11.30 -30.39 -8.52
N ARG A 33 -10.50 -31.14 -9.30
CA ARG A 33 -9.44 -30.60 -10.13
C ARG A 33 -10.00 -29.71 -11.24
N GLY A 34 -11.09 -30.11 -11.91
CA GLY A 34 -11.77 -29.32 -12.93
C GLY A 34 -12.26 -27.97 -12.37
N VAL A 35 -12.86 -27.97 -11.18
CA VAL A 35 -13.27 -26.73 -10.51
C VAL A 35 -12.07 -25.86 -10.14
N ALA A 36 -10.99 -26.46 -9.59
CA ALA A 36 -9.79 -25.72 -9.25
C ALA A 36 -9.14 -25.05 -10.46
N GLN A 37 -9.16 -25.70 -11.65
CA GLN A 37 -8.67 -25.11 -12.90
C GLN A 37 -9.55 -23.96 -13.42
N GLN A 38 -10.79 -23.86 -12.99
CA GLN A 38 -11.70 -22.76 -13.33
C GLN A 38 -11.57 -21.56 -12.38
N LEU A 39 -10.78 -21.68 -11.31
CA LEU A 39 -10.56 -20.55 -10.41
C LEU A 39 -9.95 -19.38 -11.18
N ARG A 40 -10.46 -18.19 -10.89
CA ARG A 40 -10.01 -16.95 -11.50
C ARG A 40 -8.50 -16.72 -11.38
N ILE A 41 -7.89 -17.20 -10.29
CA ILE A 41 -6.47 -17.06 -10.00
C ILE A 41 -5.61 -18.24 -10.51
N HIS A 42 -6.20 -19.28 -11.11
CA HIS A 42 -5.44 -20.41 -11.63
C HIS A 42 -4.40 -19.95 -12.66
N GLY A 43 -3.13 -20.30 -12.45
CA GLY A 43 -2.02 -19.89 -13.31
C GLY A 43 -1.69 -18.38 -13.23
N ALA A 44 -2.19 -17.67 -12.24
CA ALA A 44 -1.80 -16.28 -11.99
C ALA A 44 -0.37 -16.18 -11.42
N THR A 45 0.27 -15.05 -11.66
CA THR A 45 1.52 -14.68 -10.98
C THR A 45 1.16 -14.02 -9.65
N GLU A 46 1.79 -14.47 -8.57
CA GLU A 46 1.65 -13.91 -7.24
C GLU A 46 2.71 -12.84 -6.99
N SER A 47 2.30 -11.75 -6.36
CA SER A 47 3.19 -10.67 -5.94
C SER A 47 2.78 -10.18 -4.56
N HIS A 48 3.73 -10.13 -3.62
CA HIS A 48 3.47 -9.63 -2.28
C HIS A 48 3.46 -8.11 -2.24
N SER A 49 2.60 -7.55 -1.39
CA SER A 49 2.44 -6.12 -1.17
C SER A 49 1.98 -5.84 0.25
N VAL A 50 1.85 -4.57 0.60
CA VAL A 50 1.35 -4.11 1.91
C VAL A 50 0.07 -3.33 1.71
N CYS A 51 -0.88 -3.51 2.62
CA CYS A 51 -2.15 -2.79 2.63
C CYS A 51 -1.91 -1.28 2.83
N PRO A 52 -2.48 -0.40 1.97
CA PRO A 52 -2.20 1.04 2.02
C PRO A 52 -3.05 1.81 3.04
N TYR A 53 -3.84 1.16 3.88
CA TYR A 53 -4.85 1.85 4.67
C TYR A 53 -4.43 2.26 6.08
N CYS A 54 -3.49 1.58 6.70
CA CYS A 54 -3.05 1.95 8.03
C CYS A 54 -1.71 1.30 8.42
N ALA A 55 -1.16 1.76 9.54
CA ALA A 55 0.13 1.33 10.07
C ALA A 55 0.18 -0.12 10.59
N VAL A 56 -0.94 -0.87 10.58
CA VAL A 56 -0.94 -2.32 10.89
C VAL A 56 -0.04 -3.07 9.92
N GLY A 57 0.05 -2.62 8.64
CA GLY A 57 0.95 -3.21 7.67
C GLY A 57 0.56 -4.61 7.24
N CYS A 58 -0.75 -4.91 7.15
CA CYS A 58 -1.22 -6.21 6.67
C CYS A 58 -0.59 -6.56 5.33
N SER A 59 0.01 -7.75 5.22
CA SER A 59 0.56 -8.25 3.97
C SER A 59 -0.55 -8.73 3.04
N LEU A 60 -0.40 -8.43 1.76
CA LEU A 60 -1.32 -8.77 0.68
C LEU A 60 -0.62 -9.63 -0.35
N VAL A 61 -1.38 -10.52 -1.00
CA VAL A 61 -0.98 -11.22 -2.22
C VAL A 61 -1.83 -10.70 -3.37
N ALA A 62 -1.19 -10.12 -4.37
CA ALA A 62 -1.81 -9.69 -5.61
C ALA A 62 -1.64 -10.77 -6.70
N TYR A 63 -2.74 -11.25 -7.24
CA TYR A 63 -2.79 -12.22 -8.32
C TYR A 63 -2.93 -11.50 -9.64
N THR A 64 -1.96 -11.67 -10.53
CA THR A 64 -1.91 -10.98 -11.82
C THR A 64 -1.77 -11.97 -12.98
N ARG A 65 -2.18 -11.54 -14.18
CA ARG A 65 -2.01 -12.28 -15.41
C ARG A 65 -1.54 -11.36 -16.52
N ARG A 66 -0.48 -11.77 -17.21
CA ARG A 66 -0.05 -11.09 -18.43
C ARG A 66 -1.01 -11.41 -19.57
N GLN A 67 -1.48 -10.37 -20.24
CA GLN A 67 -2.35 -10.48 -21.41
C GLN A 67 -1.51 -10.65 -22.70
N ALA A 68 -2.17 -11.04 -23.80
CA ALA A 68 -1.52 -11.21 -25.09
C ALA A 68 -0.91 -9.91 -25.65
N ASP A 69 -1.46 -8.76 -25.28
CA ASP A 69 -0.96 -7.43 -25.64
C ASP A 69 0.22 -6.95 -24.77
N GLY A 70 0.70 -7.80 -23.85
CA GLY A 70 1.77 -7.48 -22.91
C GLY A 70 1.32 -6.73 -21.66
N SER A 71 0.08 -6.27 -21.55
CA SER A 71 -0.46 -5.65 -20.35
C SER A 71 -0.56 -6.64 -19.19
N VAL A 72 -0.63 -6.11 -17.97
CA VAL A 72 -0.80 -6.92 -16.76
C VAL A 72 -2.18 -6.63 -16.15
N GLN A 73 -3.02 -7.65 -16.10
CA GLN A 73 -4.32 -7.59 -15.46
C GLN A 73 -4.23 -8.02 -14.01
N LEU A 74 -4.74 -7.19 -13.10
CA LEU A 74 -4.95 -7.57 -11.70
C LEU A 74 -6.24 -8.40 -11.60
N LEU A 75 -6.13 -9.62 -11.11
CA LEU A 75 -7.25 -10.57 -11.00
C LEU A 75 -7.90 -10.52 -9.62
N GLN A 76 -7.07 -10.53 -8.56
CA GLN A 76 -7.52 -10.62 -7.17
C GLN A 76 -6.45 -10.06 -6.24
N ILE A 77 -6.88 -9.58 -5.06
CA ILE A 77 -5.99 -9.26 -3.92
C ILE A 77 -6.57 -10.00 -2.71
N GLU A 78 -5.72 -10.73 -1.99
CA GLU A 78 -6.05 -11.45 -0.76
C GLU A 78 -5.05 -11.12 0.34
N GLY A 79 -5.37 -11.46 1.58
CA GLY A 79 -4.39 -11.42 2.67
C GLY A 79 -3.36 -12.53 2.53
N ASP A 80 -2.12 -12.22 2.85
CA ASP A 80 -1.03 -13.18 2.82
C ASP A 80 -1.11 -14.12 4.03
N PRO A 81 -1.35 -15.43 3.83
CA PRO A 81 -1.47 -16.38 4.93
C PRO A 81 -0.13 -16.62 5.66
N ASP A 82 0.99 -16.34 5.02
CA ASP A 82 2.32 -16.53 5.60
C ASP A 82 2.80 -15.30 6.39
N SER A 83 2.03 -14.21 6.35
CA SER A 83 2.33 -13.00 7.11
C SER A 83 2.10 -13.19 8.62
N PRO A 84 3.11 -12.92 9.46
CA PRO A 84 2.94 -12.98 10.91
C PRO A 84 2.06 -11.86 11.47
N VAL A 85 1.75 -10.84 10.66
CA VAL A 85 0.95 -9.68 11.08
C VAL A 85 -0.54 -9.96 10.98
N ASN A 86 -1.00 -10.54 9.87
CA ASN A 86 -2.43 -10.71 9.59
C ASN A 86 -2.85 -12.14 9.26
N GLU A 87 -1.91 -13.08 9.07
CA GLU A 87 -2.18 -14.51 8.84
C GLU A 87 -3.32 -14.75 7.82
N GLY A 88 -3.29 -14.01 6.71
CA GLY A 88 -4.31 -14.04 5.65
C GLY A 88 -5.58 -13.25 5.95
N ARG A 89 -5.77 -12.72 7.15
CA ARG A 89 -6.98 -11.97 7.52
C ARG A 89 -6.88 -10.52 7.05
N LEU A 90 -8.00 -9.97 6.59
CA LEU A 90 -8.12 -8.57 6.21
C LEU A 90 -9.36 -7.95 6.84
N CYS A 91 -9.25 -6.69 7.26
CA CYS A 91 -10.42 -5.90 7.59
C CYS A 91 -11.19 -5.51 6.30
N PRO A 92 -12.42 -5.01 6.38
CA PRO A 92 -13.20 -4.63 5.19
C PRO A 92 -12.49 -3.69 4.22
N LYS A 93 -11.65 -2.78 4.71
CA LYS A 93 -10.84 -1.89 3.85
C LYS A 93 -9.78 -2.65 3.06
N GLY A 94 -9.02 -3.53 3.73
CA GLY A 94 -8.02 -4.38 3.07
C GLY A 94 -8.64 -5.33 2.07
N ALA A 95 -9.78 -5.94 2.39
CA ALA A 95 -10.52 -6.83 1.50
C ALA A 95 -11.02 -6.14 0.21
N THR A 96 -11.18 -4.81 0.22
CA THR A 96 -11.57 -4.02 -0.96
C THR A 96 -10.39 -3.36 -1.68
N ALA A 97 -9.15 -3.71 -1.36
CA ALA A 97 -7.96 -3.10 -1.96
C ALA A 97 -7.92 -3.23 -3.50
N MET A 98 -8.46 -4.32 -4.04
CA MET A 98 -8.60 -4.49 -5.48
C MET A 98 -9.46 -3.38 -6.12
N GLN A 99 -10.55 -3.01 -5.48
CA GLN A 99 -11.44 -1.94 -5.98
C GLN A 99 -10.72 -0.58 -5.97
N LEU A 100 -9.89 -0.31 -4.95
CA LEU A 100 -9.04 0.88 -4.92
C LEU A 100 -8.06 0.89 -6.10
N ALA A 101 -7.40 -0.24 -6.37
CA ALA A 101 -6.41 -0.35 -7.45
C ALA A 101 -7.01 -0.19 -8.85
N THR A 102 -8.24 -0.70 -9.06
CA THR A 102 -8.88 -0.77 -10.38
C THR A 102 -9.96 0.30 -10.62
N SER A 103 -10.23 1.16 -9.64
CA SER A 103 -11.28 2.19 -9.75
C SER A 103 -10.98 3.19 -10.87
N ALA A 104 -11.92 3.37 -11.78
CA ALA A 104 -11.86 4.42 -12.81
C ALA A 104 -11.88 5.85 -12.22
N ARG A 105 -12.29 5.99 -10.95
CA ARG A 105 -12.30 7.28 -10.23
C ARG A 105 -10.95 7.59 -9.57
N ARG A 106 -9.99 6.68 -9.64
CA ARG A 106 -8.66 6.89 -9.07
C ARG A 106 -7.95 8.01 -9.82
N VAL A 107 -7.46 8.99 -9.07
CA VAL A 107 -6.61 10.05 -9.60
C VAL A 107 -5.21 9.45 -9.86
N ALA A 108 -4.85 9.32 -11.13
CA ALA A 108 -3.60 8.67 -11.55
C ALA A 108 -2.46 9.66 -11.81
N GLN A 109 -2.75 10.97 -11.82
CA GLN A 109 -1.76 12.03 -12.08
C GLN A 109 -2.08 13.25 -11.23
N PRO A 110 -1.09 14.13 -10.95
CA PRO A 110 -1.31 15.33 -10.18
C PRO A 110 -2.33 16.25 -10.86
N LEU A 111 -3.17 16.87 -10.04
CA LEU A 111 -4.14 17.86 -10.48
C LEU A 111 -3.82 19.20 -9.82
N HIS A 112 -3.86 20.27 -10.59
CA HIS A 112 -3.71 21.64 -10.13
C HIS A 112 -4.96 22.44 -10.40
N ARG A 113 -5.40 23.23 -9.42
CA ARG A 113 -6.44 24.22 -9.59
C ARG A 113 -5.89 25.58 -9.20
N PRO A 114 -5.70 26.51 -10.16
CA PRO A 114 -5.29 27.86 -9.86
C PRO A 114 -6.26 28.59 -8.92
N ALA A 115 -5.76 29.58 -8.19
CA ALA A 115 -6.63 30.40 -7.34
C ALA A 115 -7.75 31.04 -8.18
N GLY A 116 -9.00 30.97 -7.70
CA GLY A 116 -10.18 31.46 -8.40
C GLY A 116 -10.71 30.58 -9.53
N ALA A 117 -10.00 29.52 -9.94
CA ALA A 117 -10.50 28.58 -10.93
C ALA A 117 -11.52 27.62 -10.32
N THR A 118 -12.47 27.17 -11.14
CA THR A 118 -13.51 26.19 -10.74
C THR A 118 -13.16 24.76 -11.12
N ALA A 119 -12.22 24.57 -12.05
CA ALA A 119 -11.84 23.26 -12.59
C ALA A 119 -10.42 22.85 -12.21
N TRP A 120 -10.23 21.55 -11.99
CA TRP A 120 -8.94 20.92 -11.81
C TRP A 120 -8.31 20.61 -13.18
N GLN A 121 -7.02 20.86 -13.32
CA GLN A 121 -6.25 20.61 -14.54
C GLN A 121 -5.15 19.59 -14.26
N PRO A 122 -4.99 18.55 -15.09
CA PRO A 122 -3.86 17.64 -14.98
C PRO A 122 -2.53 18.39 -15.24
N ILE A 123 -1.52 18.07 -14.43
CA ILE A 123 -0.15 18.56 -14.61
C ILE A 123 0.84 17.39 -14.52
N SER A 124 2.06 17.59 -15.03
CA SER A 124 3.11 16.58 -14.86
C SER A 124 3.57 16.49 -13.40
N TRP A 125 4.17 15.35 -13.03
CA TRP A 125 4.80 15.19 -11.71
C TRP A 125 5.90 16.21 -11.48
N ASP A 126 6.75 16.51 -12.48
CA ASP A 126 7.81 17.50 -12.36
C ASP A 126 7.23 18.88 -12.06
N ALA A 127 6.22 19.32 -12.81
CA ALA A 127 5.55 20.59 -12.55
C ALA A 127 4.86 20.64 -11.17
N ALA A 128 4.34 19.53 -10.68
CA ALA A 128 3.76 19.47 -9.34
C ALA A 128 4.82 19.57 -8.26
N LEU A 129 5.91 18.83 -8.37
CA LEU A 129 7.03 18.83 -7.42
C LEU A 129 7.73 20.19 -7.37
N ASP A 130 7.99 20.82 -8.50
CA ASP A 130 8.58 22.16 -8.57
C ASP A 130 7.71 23.21 -7.85
N ARG A 131 6.39 23.17 -8.06
CA ARG A 131 5.45 24.07 -7.38
C ARG A 131 5.41 23.83 -5.88
N ILE A 132 5.39 22.57 -5.45
CA ILE A 132 5.41 22.20 -4.03
C ILE A 132 6.71 22.68 -3.39
N ALA A 133 7.87 22.39 -4.01
CA ALA A 133 9.17 22.79 -3.51
C ALA A 133 9.29 24.34 -3.39
N ALA A 134 8.85 25.05 -4.42
CA ALA A 134 8.85 26.52 -4.41
C ALA A 134 7.97 27.11 -3.31
N ASN A 135 6.78 26.52 -3.08
CA ASN A 135 5.86 26.96 -2.03
C ASN A 135 6.42 26.68 -0.64
N VAL A 136 6.95 25.47 -0.41
CA VAL A 136 7.57 25.07 0.85
C VAL A 136 8.77 25.97 1.15
N LYS A 137 9.65 26.18 0.17
CA LYS A 137 10.80 27.06 0.32
C LYS A 137 10.38 28.49 0.67
N ARG A 138 9.43 29.07 -0.06
CA ARG A 138 8.96 30.44 0.19
C ARG A 138 8.34 30.57 1.60
N ALA A 139 7.48 29.65 2.01
CA ALA A 139 6.85 29.68 3.32
C ALA A 139 7.89 29.52 4.44
N ARG A 140 8.84 28.59 4.25
CA ARG A 140 9.93 28.36 5.22
C ARG A 140 10.82 29.59 5.34
N ASP A 141 11.31 30.14 4.24
CA ASP A 141 12.23 31.29 4.24
C ASP A 141 11.58 32.53 4.89
N ALA A 142 10.26 32.69 4.74
CA ALA A 142 9.51 33.80 5.33
C ALA A 142 9.24 33.64 6.85
N THR A 143 9.28 32.41 7.39
CA THR A 143 8.80 32.13 8.77
C THR A 143 9.78 31.31 9.59
N PHE A 144 11.02 31.12 9.12
CA PHE A 144 12.02 30.37 9.85
C PHE A 144 12.66 31.23 10.94
N VAL A 145 12.64 30.72 12.16
CA VAL A 145 13.20 31.38 13.35
C VAL A 145 14.42 30.58 13.81
N THR A 146 15.58 31.21 13.75
CA THR A 146 16.84 30.59 14.19
C THR A 146 16.97 30.61 15.70
N GLU A 147 16.67 31.77 16.31
CA GLU A 147 16.78 32.01 17.75
C GLU A 147 15.46 32.58 18.31
N ASP A 148 15.11 32.21 19.51
CA ASP A 148 13.96 32.79 20.25
C ASP A 148 14.29 34.14 20.89
N ALA A 149 13.30 34.76 21.54
CA ALA A 149 13.46 36.06 22.22
C ALA A 149 14.47 36.02 23.38
N ASN A 150 14.86 34.84 23.85
CA ASN A 150 15.81 34.64 24.95
C ASN A 150 17.22 34.31 24.45
N GLY A 151 17.44 34.28 23.12
CA GLY A 151 18.72 33.93 22.48
C GLY A 151 18.97 32.41 22.39
N ASN A 152 17.97 31.58 22.63
CA ASN A 152 18.13 30.13 22.47
C ASN A 152 17.99 29.74 20.99
N THR A 153 18.88 28.89 20.49
CA THR A 153 18.76 28.32 19.14
C THR A 153 17.56 27.36 19.06
N VAL A 154 16.59 27.68 18.22
CA VAL A 154 15.34 26.92 18.07
C VAL A 154 15.16 26.29 16.68
N ASN A 155 15.73 26.88 15.63
CA ASN A 155 15.69 26.38 14.24
C ASN A 155 14.29 25.90 13.82
N ARG A 156 13.25 26.69 14.05
CA ARG A 156 11.85 26.29 13.81
C ARG A 156 11.22 27.05 12.65
N CYS A 157 10.32 26.37 11.94
CA CYS A 157 9.46 26.93 10.91
C CYS A 157 8.01 26.95 11.37
N GLU A 158 7.43 28.12 11.53
CA GLU A 158 6.06 28.31 12.05
C GLU A 158 5.02 28.49 10.94
N GLY A 159 5.43 28.76 9.70
CA GLY A 159 4.52 29.00 8.58
C GLY A 159 4.10 27.76 7.82
N ILE A 160 4.51 26.59 8.27
CA ILE A 160 4.15 25.31 7.66
C ILE A 160 3.57 24.39 8.74
N ALA A 161 2.44 23.74 8.43
CA ALA A 161 1.88 22.68 9.24
C ALA A 161 1.79 21.39 8.40
N PHE A 162 2.01 20.24 9.04
CA PHE A 162 1.83 18.93 8.47
C PHE A 162 0.63 18.26 9.14
N ALA A 163 -0.40 17.96 8.35
CA ALA A 163 -1.53 17.17 8.78
C ALA A 163 -1.40 15.77 8.18
N GLY A 164 -0.99 14.81 8.98
CA GLY A 164 -0.91 13.40 8.60
C GLY A 164 -2.28 12.75 8.45
N GLY A 165 -2.29 11.44 8.32
CA GLY A 165 -3.51 10.67 8.20
C GLY A 165 -3.34 9.25 8.73
N ALA A 166 -4.45 8.54 8.97
CA ALA A 166 -4.43 7.15 9.39
C ALA A 166 -3.93 6.19 8.29
N ALA A 167 -3.96 6.63 7.03
CA ALA A 167 -3.56 5.83 5.87
C ALA A 167 -2.07 5.98 5.56
N PHE A 168 -1.23 5.83 6.58
CA PHE A 168 0.22 5.75 6.46
C PHE A 168 0.72 4.40 6.96
N SER A 169 1.68 3.82 6.24
CA SER A 169 2.52 2.76 6.79
C SER A 169 3.44 3.32 7.89
N ASN A 170 4.06 2.44 8.66
CA ASN A 170 5.03 2.85 9.68
C ASN A 170 6.22 3.59 9.06
N GLU A 171 6.68 3.13 7.89
CA GLU A 171 7.79 3.71 7.15
C GLU A 171 7.45 5.10 6.62
N GLU A 172 6.24 5.28 6.07
CA GLU A 172 5.75 6.58 5.58
C GLU A 172 5.62 7.58 6.73
N GLY A 173 5.05 7.17 7.87
CA GLY A 173 4.94 8.00 9.06
C GLY A 173 6.30 8.43 9.61
N TYR A 174 7.25 7.50 9.68
CA TYR A 174 8.63 7.79 10.09
C TYR A 174 9.31 8.79 9.15
N LEU A 175 9.23 8.54 7.83
CA LEU A 175 9.84 9.41 6.82
C LEU A 175 9.21 10.81 6.85
N ALA A 176 7.89 10.90 6.93
CA ALA A 176 7.19 12.19 7.01
C ALA A 176 7.64 13.00 8.23
N ALA A 177 7.67 12.39 9.42
CA ALA A 177 8.14 13.05 10.63
C ALA A 177 9.62 13.52 10.51
N LYS A 178 10.47 12.68 9.93
CA LYS A 178 11.89 13.00 9.72
C LYS A 178 12.09 14.18 8.76
N VAL A 179 11.36 14.18 7.63
CA VAL A 179 11.43 15.28 6.65
C VAL A 179 10.90 16.57 7.22
N MET A 180 9.76 16.55 7.92
CA MET A 180 9.18 17.75 8.52
C MET A 180 10.09 18.34 9.58
N ARG A 181 10.71 17.52 10.42
CA ARG A 181 11.70 17.99 11.42
C ARG A 181 12.96 18.55 10.76
N ALA A 182 13.44 17.95 9.67
CA ALA A 182 14.58 18.48 8.92
C ALA A 182 14.29 19.84 8.29
N LEU A 183 13.03 20.14 7.96
CA LEU A 183 12.57 21.45 7.52
C LEU A 183 12.36 22.44 8.67
N GLY A 184 12.42 21.99 9.92
CA GLY A 184 12.15 22.80 11.12
C GLY A 184 10.66 22.93 11.45
N VAL A 185 9.78 22.19 10.78
CA VAL A 185 8.33 22.27 11.01
C VAL A 185 7.99 21.77 12.42
N VAL A 186 7.27 22.59 13.19
CA VAL A 186 6.88 22.30 14.58
C VAL A 186 5.41 21.88 14.71
N HIS A 187 4.58 22.27 13.76
CA HIS A 187 3.16 21.92 13.72
C HIS A 187 2.98 20.60 12.97
N LEU A 188 3.11 19.48 13.70
CA LEU A 188 2.86 18.14 13.17
C LEU A 188 1.66 17.56 13.90
N GLU A 189 0.62 17.25 13.14
CA GLU A 189 -0.57 16.58 13.64
C GLU A 189 -0.86 15.31 12.83
N GLN A 190 -1.45 14.34 13.51
CA GLN A 190 -1.84 13.05 12.95
C GLN A 190 -3.32 12.82 13.19
N GLN A 191 -4.03 12.38 12.19
CA GLN A 191 -5.41 11.93 12.35
C GLN A 191 -5.47 10.76 13.35
N ALA A 192 -6.50 10.70 14.17
CA ALA A 192 -6.67 9.77 15.29
C ALA A 192 -5.75 10.03 16.50
N ARG A 193 -5.10 11.19 16.58
CA ARG A 193 -4.54 11.69 17.80
C ARG A 193 -5.65 12.33 18.67
N VAL A 194 -6.02 11.64 19.72
CA VAL A 194 -7.00 12.11 20.72
C VAL A 194 -6.34 12.13 22.08
#